data_771befaadebadae0fd7c2c2601e6ac70
#
_entry.id   771befaadebadae0fd7c2c2601e6ac70
#
_cell.length_a   1.000
_cell.length_b   1.000
_cell.length_c   1.000
_cell.angle_alpha   90.00
_cell.angle_beta   90.00
_cell.angle_gamma   90.00
#
_symmetry.space_group_name_H-M   'P 1'
#
loop_
_entity.id
_entity.type
_entity.pdbx_description
1 polymer ?
#
loop_
_entity_poly.entity_id
_entity_poly.type
_entity_poly.pdbx_seq_one_letter_code
_entity_poly.pdbx_strand_id
1 'polypeptide(L)'
;QVLEHPYAWQSLKRALRAKSLKLSSLEQMLTLTGTVSLEPDAIPLHLKLILLGDRETFYLLQEFDPELETVFKMRADFESDMPRNAENELLYAHFLGDIANREGLRALDRGGVARLIEESARVADDQDVLSLHARGVADLLRESNYWAEQEQAEFIATGHIAQALQGRERRHDRIRRLYLEDIGK
;
A
#
# COMPACT_ATOMS: atom_id res chain seq x y z
N GLN A 1 0.44 10.25 -7.35
CA GLN A 1 1.11 10.50 -8.65
C GLN A 1 0.19 11.23 -9.63
N VAL A 2 -1.01 10.71 -9.98
CA VAL A 2 -1.91 11.40 -10.95
C VAL A 2 -2.40 12.75 -10.41
N LEU A 3 -2.62 12.85 -9.11
CA LEU A 3 -3.09 14.08 -8.45
C LEU A 3 -1.98 15.08 -8.16
N GLU A 4 -0.73 14.68 -8.18
CA GLU A 4 0.42 15.56 -8.00
C GLU A 4 0.61 16.53 -9.18
N HIS A 5 0.03 16.17 -10.33
CA HIS A 5 0.08 16.98 -11.54
C HIS A 5 -1.27 17.66 -11.82
N PRO A 6 -1.40 18.98 -11.68
CA PRO A 6 -2.67 19.68 -11.77
C PRO A 6 -3.49 19.41 -13.04
N TYR A 7 -2.79 19.19 -14.15
CA TYR A 7 -3.44 18.96 -15.45
C TYR A 7 -3.68 17.48 -15.77
N ALA A 8 -2.99 16.55 -15.09
CA ALA A 8 -3.07 15.12 -15.40
C ALA A 8 -4.46 14.56 -15.09
N TRP A 9 -5.03 14.91 -13.95
CA TRP A 9 -6.36 14.47 -13.54
C TRP A 9 -7.46 14.94 -14.50
N GLN A 10 -7.45 16.22 -14.84
CA GLN A 10 -8.43 16.78 -15.78
C GLN A 10 -8.29 16.21 -17.19
N SER A 11 -7.05 16.04 -17.66
CA SER A 11 -6.77 15.44 -18.96
C SER A 11 -7.22 13.98 -19.04
N LEU A 12 -6.98 13.21 -17.95
CA LEU A 12 -7.45 11.83 -17.80
C LEU A 12 -8.98 11.74 -17.91
N LYS A 13 -9.70 12.53 -17.13
CA LYS A 13 -11.18 12.57 -17.17
C LYS A 13 -11.70 12.92 -18.56
N ARG A 14 -11.07 13.91 -19.20
CA ARG A 14 -11.43 14.32 -20.57
C ARG A 14 -11.23 13.21 -21.57
N ALA A 15 -10.07 12.52 -21.53
CA ALA A 15 -9.77 11.42 -22.44
C ALA A 15 -10.73 10.23 -22.25
N LEU A 16 -11.06 9.88 -21.00
CA LEU A 16 -12.01 8.81 -20.69
C LEU A 16 -13.42 9.10 -21.18
N ARG A 17 -13.89 10.34 -21.05
CA ARG A 17 -15.21 10.78 -21.56
C ARG A 17 -15.26 10.79 -23.07
N ALA A 18 -14.22 11.34 -23.71
CA ALA A 18 -14.11 11.40 -25.16
C ALA A 18 -13.87 10.03 -25.78
N LYS A 19 -13.50 9.02 -24.98
CA LYS A 19 -13.00 7.72 -25.45
C LYS A 19 -11.91 7.85 -26.51
N SER A 20 -11.13 8.93 -26.41
CA SER A 20 -10.04 9.23 -27.32
C SER A 20 -8.99 10.09 -26.64
N LEU A 21 -7.73 9.88 -27.00
CA LEU A 21 -6.60 10.68 -26.55
C LEU A 21 -6.18 11.62 -27.67
N LYS A 22 -6.23 12.92 -27.38
CA LYS A 22 -5.63 13.95 -28.24
C LYS A 22 -4.26 14.32 -27.64
N LEU A 23 -3.21 14.21 -28.47
CA LEU A 23 -1.89 14.68 -28.10
C LEU A 23 -1.83 16.18 -28.43
N SER A 24 -2.02 17.04 -27.43
CA SER A 24 -1.75 18.47 -27.54
C SER A 24 -0.39 18.77 -26.91
N SER A 25 0.48 19.48 -27.65
CA SER A 25 1.74 19.94 -27.04
C SER A 25 1.45 21.00 -25.97
N LEU A 26 2.26 21.01 -24.90
CA LEU A 26 2.17 22.03 -23.84
C LEU A 26 2.32 23.44 -24.41
N GLU A 27 3.06 23.59 -25.49
CA GLU A 27 3.25 24.84 -26.23
C GLU A 27 1.95 25.34 -26.87
N GLN A 28 1.11 24.44 -27.36
CA GLN A 28 -0.22 24.81 -27.92
C GLN A 28 -1.20 25.28 -26.85
N MET A 29 -1.08 24.80 -25.62
CA MET A 29 -1.87 25.31 -24.49
C MET A 29 -1.43 26.69 -24.01
N LEU A 30 -0.19 27.06 -24.22
CA LEU A 30 0.41 28.30 -23.73
C LEU A 30 0.55 29.41 -24.78
N THR A 31 0.50 29.07 -26.07
CA THR A 31 0.63 30.06 -27.17
C THR A 31 -0.73 30.45 -27.73
N LEU A 32 -1.12 31.68 -27.43
CA LEU A 32 -2.22 32.40 -28.06
C LEU A 32 -1.89 32.84 -29.53
N THR A 33 -0.78 32.47 -30.09
CA THR A 33 -0.34 32.85 -31.41
C THR A 33 -0.73 31.79 -32.43
N GLY A 34 -1.60 32.19 -33.35
CA GLY A 34 -2.18 31.33 -34.40
C GLY A 34 -1.21 30.85 -35.48
N THR A 35 -0.30 29.99 -35.11
CA THR A 35 0.43 29.17 -36.08
C THR A 35 -0.37 27.91 -36.37
N VAL A 36 -0.61 27.64 -37.67
CA VAL A 36 -1.25 26.40 -38.15
C VAL A 36 -0.38 25.22 -37.72
N SER A 37 -0.71 24.61 -36.60
CA SER A 37 -0.08 23.38 -36.14
C SER A 37 -0.84 22.20 -36.71
N LEU A 38 -0.14 21.24 -37.28
CA LEU A 38 -0.70 19.94 -37.62
C LEU A 38 -1.16 19.25 -36.33
N GLU A 39 -2.46 19.22 -36.08
CA GLU A 39 -2.99 18.43 -34.95
C GLU A 39 -2.97 16.95 -35.35
N PRO A 40 -2.30 16.10 -34.56
CA PRO A 40 -2.36 14.65 -34.78
C PRO A 40 -3.79 14.16 -34.55
N ASP A 41 -4.19 13.16 -35.33
CA ASP A 41 -5.50 12.52 -35.17
C ASP A 41 -5.68 11.98 -33.77
N ALA A 42 -6.93 12.03 -33.28
CA ALA A 42 -7.25 11.50 -31.95
C ALA A 42 -7.14 9.97 -31.94
N ILE A 43 -6.42 9.43 -30.98
CA ILE A 43 -6.25 7.99 -30.79
C ILE A 43 -7.46 7.45 -30.03
N PRO A 44 -8.26 6.50 -30.60
CA PRO A 44 -9.39 5.92 -29.89
C PRO A 44 -8.92 5.11 -28.67
N LEU A 45 -9.60 5.27 -27.53
CA LEU A 45 -9.28 4.58 -26.29
C LEU A 45 -10.29 3.46 -26.02
N HIS A 46 -9.82 2.21 -26.05
CA HIS A 46 -10.55 1.01 -25.63
C HIS A 46 -9.85 0.40 -24.40
N LEU A 47 -10.01 1.02 -23.23
CA LEU A 47 -9.35 0.59 -22.01
C LEU A 47 -10.31 0.58 -20.81
N LYS A 48 -9.97 -0.23 -19.82
CA LYS A 48 -10.52 -0.15 -18.47
C LYS A 48 -9.45 0.44 -17.58
N LEU A 49 -9.82 1.45 -16.80
CA LEU A 49 -8.91 2.10 -15.87
C LEU A 49 -9.30 1.72 -14.43
N ILE A 50 -8.32 1.35 -13.66
CA ILE A 50 -8.46 1.10 -12.22
C ILE A 50 -7.56 2.10 -11.50
N LEU A 51 -8.17 2.90 -10.62
CA LEU A 51 -7.44 3.79 -9.72
C LEU A 51 -7.21 3.07 -8.39
N LEU A 52 -5.99 3.13 -7.91
CA LEU A 52 -5.59 2.64 -6.59
C LEU A 52 -5.13 3.83 -5.76
N GLY A 53 -5.61 3.93 -4.54
CA GLY A 53 -5.28 5.00 -3.63
C GLY A 53 -5.69 4.67 -2.20
N ASP A 54 -5.36 5.55 -1.28
CA ASP A 54 -5.83 5.47 0.10
C ASP A 54 -7.28 5.97 0.23
N ARG A 55 -7.91 5.56 1.32
CA ARG A 55 -9.32 5.87 1.61
C ARG A 55 -9.54 7.39 1.76
N GLU A 56 -8.64 8.09 2.43
CA GLU A 56 -8.74 9.53 2.67
C GLU A 56 -8.73 10.30 1.35
N THR A 57 -7.76 10.02 0.47
CA THR A 57 -7.69 10.61 -0.88
C THR A 57 -8.96 10.34 -1.69
N PHE A 58 -9.54 9.14 -1.57
CA PHE A 58 -10.79 8.82 -2.27
C PHE A 58 -11.95 9.71 -1.79
N TYR A 59 -12.14 9.86 -0.47
CA TYR A 59 -13.21 10.70 0.06
C TYR A 59 -13.02 12.18 -0.24
N LEU A 60 -11.78 12.67 -0.20
CA LEU A 60 -11.48 14.05 -0.64
C LEU A 60 -11.83 14.24 -2.12
N LEU A 61 -11.48 13.30 -2.98
CA LEU A 61 -11.87 13.37 -4.39
C LEU A 61 -13.39 13.33 -4.58
N GLN A 62 -14.09 12.49 -3.82
CA GLN A 62 -15.56 12.42 -3.89
C GLN A 62 -16.23 13.73 -3.48
N GLU A 63 -15.68 14.43 -2.49
CA GLU A 63 -16.20 15.71 -2.02
C GLU A 63 -15.90 16.86 -3.00
N PHE A 64 -14.66 16.91 -3.51
CA PHE A 64 -14.20 18.06 -4.32
C PHE A 64 -14.32 17.85 -5.83
N ASP A 65 -14.56 16.62 -6.31
CA ASP A 65 -14.73 16.33 -7.73
C ASP A 65 -16.05 15.59 -8.03
N PRO A 66 -17.15 16.33 -8.29
CA PRO A 66 -18.44 15.71 -8.62
C PRO A 66 -18.43 14.81 -9.86
N GLU A 67 -17.39 14.92 -10.68
CA GLU A 67 -17.25 14.14 -11.89
C GLU A 67 -16.67 12.74 -11.65
N LEU A 68 -16.08 12.50 -10.46
CA LEU A 68 -15.46 11.21 -10.10
C LEU A 68 -16.42 10.05 -10.33
N GLU A 69 -17.62 10.11 -9.79
CA GLU A 69 -18.63 9.05 -9.88
C GLU A 69 -19.18 8.85 -11.30
N THR A 70 -19.09 9.90 -12.13
CA THR A 70 -19.51 9.79 -13.53
C THR A 70 -18.52 8.97 -14.36
N VAL A 71 -17.23 9.09 -14.05
CA VAL A 71 -16.13 8.42 -14.77
C VAL A 71 -15.81 7.07 -14.14
N PHE A 72 -15.80 6.99 -12.80
CA PHE A 72 -15.48 5.77 -12.02
C PHE A 72 -16.73 5.28 -11.29
N LYS A 73 -17.50 4.42 -11.94
CA LYS A 73 -18.80 3.96 -11.45
C LYS A 73 -18.72 2.83 -10.42
N MET A 74 -17.59 2.14 -10.36
CA MET A 74 -17.39 1.01 -9.45
C MET A 74 -16.36 1.37 -8.41
N ARG A 75 -16.74 1.19 -7.15
CA ARG A 75 -15.88 1.35 -5.98
C ARG A 75 -15.64 -0.01 -5.37
N ALA A 76 -14.39 -0.31 -5.03
CA ALA A 76 -14.01 -1.41 -4.17
C ALA A 76 -13.31 -0.81 -2.95
N ASP A 77 -13.92 -0.91 -1.79
CA ASP A 77 -13.34 -0.47 -0.53
C ASP A 77 -12.77 -1.69 0.21
N PHE A 78 -11.59 -1.54 0.78
CA PHE A 78 -10.92 -2.60 1.52
C PHE A 78 -10.83 -2.18 2.98
N GLU A 79 -11.15 -3.11 3.88
CA GLU A 79 -10.96 -2.88 5.30
C GLU A 79 -9.46 -2.86 5.66
N SER A 80 -9.11 -2.08 6.68
CA SER A 80 -7.75 -2.01 7.23
C SER A 80 -7.47 -3.10 8.24
N ASP A 81 -8.52 -3.73 8.73
CA ASP A 81 -8.51 -4.73 9.78
C ASP A 81 -9.67 -5.72 9.65
N MET A 82 -9.62 -6.81 10.40
CA MET A 82 -10.70 -7.79 10.48
C MET A 82 -10.86 -8.30 11.92
N PRO A 83 -12.08 -8.73 12.35
CA PRO A 83 -12.28 -9.30 13.67
C PRO A 83 -11.39 -10.51 13.92
N ARG A 84 -10.82 -10.60 15.13
CA ARG A 84 -10.01 -11.74 15.55
C ARG A 84 -10.91 -12.85 16.08
N ASN A 85 -11.01 -13.92 15.32
CA ASN A 85 -11.72 -15.15 15.67
C ASN A 85 -11.02 -16.34 15.01
N ALA A 86 -11.41 -17.57 15.38
CA ALA A 86 -10.74 -18.78 14.89
C ALA A 86 -10.74 -18.92 13.35
N GLU A 87 -11.81 -18.51 12.69
CA GLU A 87 -11.90 -18.53 11.22
C GLU A 87 -10.94 -17.52 10.60
N ASN A 88 -10.96 -16.29 11.09
CA ASN A 88 -10.11 -15.23 10.58
C ASN A 88 -8.61 -15.43 10.92
N GLU A 89 -8.29 -16.05 12.06
CA GLU A 89 -6.91 -16.45 12.37
C GLU A 89 -6.40 -17.50 11.36
N LEU A 90 -7.25 -18.43 10.93
CA LEU A 90 -6.90 -19.39 9.89
C LEU A 90 -6.68 -18.71 8.53
N LEU A 91 -7.58 -17.79 8.13
CA LEU A 91 -7.43 -17.00 6.91
C LEU A 91 -6.17 -16.15 6.96
N TYR A 92 -5.85 -15.58 8.12
CA TYR A 92 -4.63 -14.82 8.31
C TYR A 92 -3.38 -15.69 8.19
N ALA A 93 -3.41 -16.91 8.71
CA ALA A 93 -2.32 -17.88 8.54
C ALA A 93 -2.09 -18.22 7.05
N HIS A 94 -3.15 -18.40 6.26
CA HIS A 94 -3.06 -18.57 4.81
C HIS A 94 -2.46 -17.33 4.13
N PHE A 95 -2.90 -16.16 4.49
CA PHE A 95 -2.36 -14.90 3.99
C PHE A 95 -0.85 -14.75 4.26
N LEU A 96 -0.38 -15.12 5.44
CA LEU A 96 1.05 -15.14 5.78
C LEU A 96 1.83 -16.15 4.90
N GLY A 97 1.26 -17.33 4.69
CA GLY A 97 1.83 -18.35 3.81
C GLY A 97 1.92 -17.89 2.37
N ASP A 98 0.90 -17.21 1.86
CA ASP A 98 0.88 -16.65 0.51
C ASP A 98 1.95 -15.57 0.31
N ILE A 99 2.17 -14.70 1.32
CA ILE A 99 3.25 -13.73 1.28
C ILE A 99 4.61 -14.44 1.25
N ALA A 100 4.83 -15.40 2.14
CA ALA A 100 6.09 -16.13 2.21
C ALA A 100 6.39 -16.86 0.89
N ASN A 101 5.41 -17.55 0.33
CA ASN A 101 5.55 -18.26 -0.95
C ASN A 101 5.84 -17.30 -2.12
N ARG A 102 5.10 -16.20 -2.23
CA ARG A 102 5.26 -15.23 -3.31
C ARG A 102 6.63 -14.56 -3.29
N GLU A 103 7.20 -14.38 -2.11
CA GLU A 103 8.49 -13.74 -1.93
C GLU A 103 9.65 -14.74 -1.82
N GLY A 104 9.38 -16.04 -1.93
CA GLY A 104 10.41 -17.09 -1.86
C GLY A 104 11.06 -17.21 -0.48
N LEU A 105 10.33 -16.86 0.58
CA LEU A 105 10.81 -16.96 1.96
C LEU A 105 10.59 -18.38 2.51
N ARG A 106 11.25 -18.71 3.61
CA ARG A 106 10.99 -19.94 4.35
C ARG A 106 9.56 -19.98 4.86
N ALA A 107 9.01 -21.18 4.96
CA ALA A 107 7.72 -21.37 5.60
C ALA A 107 7.77 -21.01 7.10
N LEU A 108 6.63 -20.62 7.63
CA LEU A 108 6.49 -20.37 9.07
C LEU A 108 6.15 -21.68 9.80
N ASP A 109 6.70 -21.86 10.98
CA ASP A 109 6.18 -22.84 11.91
C ASP A 109 4.92 -22.33 12.64
N ARG A 110 4.26 -23.21 13.40
CA ARG A 110 3.06 -22.83 14.15
C ARG A 110 3.31 -21.68 15.14
N GLY A 111 4.48 -21.65 15.78
CA GLY A 111 4.85 -20.61 16.73
C GLY A 111 5.07 -19.26 16.04
N GLY A 112 5.68 -19.27 14.86
CA GLY A 112 5.86 -18.09 14.01
C GLY A 112 4.53 -17.50 13.56
N VAL A 113 3.61 -18.33 13.08
CA VAL A 113 2.25 -17.88 12.72
C VAL A 113 1.53 -17.26 13.92
N ALA A 114 1.52 -17.93 15.08
CA ALA A 114 0.89 -17.41 16.29
C ALA A 114 1.49 -16.06 16.70
N ARG A 115 2.81 -15.92 16.65
CA ARG A 115 3.48 -14.66 17.00
C ARG A 115 3.15 -13.51 16.05
N LEU A 116 2.98 -13.78 14.76
CA LEU A 116 2.56 -12.77 13.78
C LEU A 116 1.10 -12.37 13.96
N ILE A 117 0.22 -13.29 14.34
CA ILE A 117 -1.17 -13.00 14.70
C ILE A 117 -1.23 -12.05 15.90
N GLU A 118 -0.44 -12.32 16.96
CA GLU A 118 -0.32 -11.43 18.11
C GLU A 118 0.21 -10.05 17.71
N GLU A 119 1.22 -10.00 16.87
CA GLU A 119 1.78 -8.74 16.37
C GLU A 119 0.79 -7.96 15.53
N SER A 120 -0.04 -8.65 14.74
CA SER A 120 -1.11 -8.04 13.96
C SER A 120 -2.14 -7.35 14.85
N ALA A 121 -2.57 -7.99 15.94
CA ALA A 121 -3.46 -7.39 16.94
C ALA A 121 -2.78 -6.18 17.65
N ARG A 122 -1.49 -6.29 17.96
CA ARG A 122 -0.72 -5.19 18.55
C ARG A 122 -0.63 -3.98 17.61
N VAL A 123 -0.48 -4.21 16.30
CA VAL A 123 -0.47 -3.13 15.28
C VAL A 123 -1.84 -2.48 15.13
N ALA A 124 -2.92 -3.25 15.28
CA ALA A 124 -4.29 -2.75 15.27
C ALA A 124 -4.64 -1.97 16.56
N ASP A 125 -3.81 -2.04 17.59
CA ASP A 125 -4.04 -1.48 18.95
C ASP A 125 -5.33 -2.02 19.61
N ASP A 126 -5.75 -3.23 19.19
CA ASP A 126 -6.94 -3.91 19.66
C ASP A 126 -6.72 -5.43 19.65
N GLN A 127 -6.91 -6.09 20.79
CA GLN A 127 -6.72 -7.55 20.92
C GLN A 127 -7.76 -8.39 20.14
N ASP A 128 -8.92 -7.80 19.85
CA ASP A 128 -10.04 -8.47 19.18
C ASP A 128 -10.06 -8.24 17.66
N VAL A 129 -8.99 -7.62 17.14
CA VAL A 129 -8.86 -7.25 15.73
C VAL A 129 -7.49 -7.65 15.19
N LEU A 130 -7.42 -7.98 13.89
CA LEU A 130 -6.21 -8.26 13.15
C LEU A 130 -5.98 -7.20 12.08
N SER A 131 -4.81 -6.57 12.06
CA SER A 131 -4.43 -5.60 11.03
C SER A 131 -4.18 -6.28 9.69
N LEU A 132 -4.73 -5.73 8.61
CA LEU A 132 -4.54 -6.19 7.23
C LEU A 132 -3.44 -5.43 6.48
N HIS A 133 -2.55 -4.74 7.20
CA HIS A 133 -1.43 -4.01 6.61
C HIS A 133 -0.35 -4.94 6.03
N ALA A 134 -0.61 -5.44 4.81
CA ALA A 134 0.21 -6.43 4.10
C ALA A 134 1.69 -6.02 3.99
N ARG A 135 1.99 -4.73 3.73
CA ARG A 135 3.37 -4.25 3.60
C ARG A 135 4.16 -4.43 4.90
N GLY A 136 3.59 -4.01 6.03
CA GLY A 136 4.24 -4.13 7.33
C GLY A 136 4.54 -5.58 7.71
N VAL A 137 3.62 -6.48 7.38
CA VAL A 137 3.76 -7.93 7.59
C VAL A 137 4.84 -8.51 6.67
N ALA A 138 4.81 -8.17 5.38
CA ALA A 138 5.83 -8.64 4.43
C ALA A 138 7.23 -8.20 4.82
N ASP A 139 7.40 -6.95 5.24
CA ASP A 139 8.69 -6.45 5.73
C ASP A 139 9.15 -7.18 6.99
N LEU A 140 8.24 -7.51 7.91
CA LEU A 140 8.56 -8.29 9.10
C LEU A 140 8.96 -9.72 8.76
N LEU A 141 8.26 -10.34 7.80
CA LEU A 141 8.60 -11.68 7.31
C LEU A 141 9.99 -11.73 6.68
N ARG A 142 10.36 -10.74 5.85
CA ARG A 142 11.70 -10.65 5.25
C ARG A 142 12.79 -10.53 6.32
N GLU A 143 12.58 -9.66 7.31
CA GLU A 143 13.52 -9.50 8.42
C GLU A 143 13.63 -10.79 9.26
N SER A 144 12.50 -11.46 9.51
CA SER A 144 12.47 -12.73 10.25
C SER A 144 13.14 -13.86 9.47
N ASN A 145 12.96 -13.89 8.14
CA ASN A 145 13.63 -14.84 7.27
C ASN A 145 15.15 -14.65 7.28
N TYR A 146 15.62 -13.39 7.30
CA TYR A 146 17.06 -13.12 7.45
C TYR A 146 17.64 -13.77 8.71
N TRP A 147 16.96 -13.66 9.86
CA TRP A 147 17.40 -14.28 11.10
C TRP A 147 17.35 -15.81 11.02
N ALA A 148 16.31 -16.38 10.41
CA ALA A 148 16.22 -17.81 10.18
C ALA A 148 17.37 -18.31 9.26
N GLU A 149 17.80 -17.51 8.28
CA GLU A 149 18.95 -17.82 7.44
C GLU A 149 20.26 -17.83 8.21
N GLN A 150 20.48 -16.86 9.08
CA GLN A 150 21.69 -16.79 9.90
C GLN A 150 21.81 -18.04 10.81
N GLU A 151 20.70 -18.56 11.29
CA GLU A 151 20.62 -19.73 12.15
C GLU A 151 20.53 -21.05 11.34
N GLN A 152 20.50 -20.98 10.00
CA GLN A 152 20.30 -22.13 9.10
C GLN A 152 19.02 -22.92 9.42
N ALA A 153 18.01 -22.26 9.96
CA ALA A 153 16.74 -22.86 10.33
C ALA A 153 15.91 -23.23 9.09
N GLU A 154 15.15 -24.33 9.18
CA GLU A 154 14.25 -24.77 8.10
C GLU A 154 13.02 -23.87 8.01
N PHE A 155 12.52 -23.37 9.14
CA PHE A 155 11.30 -22.59 9.26
C PHE A 155 11.56 -21.25 9.96
N ILE A 156 10.69 -20.25 9.68
CA ILE A 156 10.64 -19.02 10.46
C ILE A 156 9.86 -19.31 11.74
N ALA A 157 10.55 -19.28 12.88
CA ALA A 157 9.99 -19.54 14.20
C ALA A 157 9.79 -18.25 15.00
N THR A 158 9.12 -18.37 16.15
CA THR A 158 8.85 -17.25 17.09
C THR A 158 10.12 -16.44 17.43
N GLY A 159 11.28 -17.12 17.62
CA GLY A 159 12.55 -16.47 17.95
C GLY A 159 13.02 -15.49 16.87
N HIS A 160 12.92 -15.88 15.60
CA HIS A 160 13.34 -15.06 14.48
C HIS A 160 12.48 -13.79 14.35
N ILE A 161 11.17 -13.93 14.60
CA ILE A 161 10.23 -12.79 14.60
C ILE A 161 10.54 -11.84 15.77
N ALA A 162 10.83 -12.40 16.94
CA ALA A 162 11.22 -11.59 18.11
C ALA A 162 12.50 -10.79 17.85
N GLN A 163 13.52 -11.40 17.20
CA GLN A 163 14.76 -10.72 16.81
C GLN A 163 14.50 -9.60 15.79
N ALA A 164 13.64 -9.84 14.79
CA ALA A 164 13.25 -8.83 13.81
C ALA A 164 12.51 -7.64 14.48
N LEU A 165 11.55 -7.90 15.36
CA LEU A 165 10.83 -6.87 16.12
C LEU A 165 11.78 -6.06 17.00
N GLN A 166 12.66 -6.71 17.74
CA GLN A 166 13.67 -6.02 18.56
C GLN A 166 14.60 -5.15 17.70
N GLY A 167 14.99 -5.64 16.51
CA GLY A 167 15.76 -4.86 15.55
C GLY A 167 15.02 -3.60 15.09
N ARG A 168 13.71 -3.70 14.84
CA ARG A 168 12.86 -2.56 14.49
C ARG A 168 12.79 -1.54 15.64
N GLU A 169 12.51 -1.98 16.84
CA GLU A 169 12.47 -1.12 18.03
C GLU A 169 13.77 -0.36 18.19
N ARG A 170 14.92 -1.03 18.11
CA ARG A 170 16.23 -0.37 18.22
C ARG A 170 16.47 0.70 17.18
N ARG A 171 15.98 0.49 15.94
CA ARG A 171 16.11 1.49 14.85
C ARG A 171 15.22 2.71 15.08
N HIS A 172 14.04 2.53 15.66
CA HIS A 172 13.10 3.61 15.94
C HIS A 172 13.41 4.35 17.26
N ASP A 173 14.13 3.73 18.19
CA ASP A 173 14.40 4.27 19.52
C ASP A 173 15.46 5.39 19.56
N ARG A 174 16.05 5.71 18.39
CA ARG A 174 17.08 6.76 18.31
C ARG A 174 16.55 8.13 18.74
N ILE A 175 15.35 8.49 18.33
CA ILE A 175 14.73 9.77 18.66
C ILE A 175 14.44 9.80 20.16
N ARG A 176 13.88 8.72 20.72
CA ARG A 176 13.61 8.61 22.14
C ARG A 176 14.89 8.70 22.99
N ARG A 177 15.98 8.05 22.56
CA ARG A 177 17.29 8.16 23.24
C ARG A 177 17.81 9.58 23.24
N LEU A 178 17.73 10.30 22.13
CA LEU A 178 18.15 11.70 22.03
C LEU A 178 17.35 12.60 23.00
N TYR A 179 16.03 12.39 23.09
CA TYR A 179 15.21 13.12 24.09
C TYR A 179 15.60 12.81 25.53
N LEU A 180 15.88 11.54 25.85
CA LEU A 180 16.29 11.14 27.20
C LEU A 180 17.69 11.67 27.56
N GLU A 181 18.61 11.76 26.61
CA GLU A 181 19.94 12.36 26.79
C GLU A 181 19.86 13.87 27.00
N ASP A 182 18.89 14.56 26.41
CA ASP A 182 18.67 16.00 26.60
C ASP A 182 17.99 16.33 27.94
N ILE A 183 17.09 15.47 28.43
CA ILE A 183 16.42 15.65 29.73
C ILE A 183 17.36 15.31 30.91
N GLY A 184 18.40 14.50 30.67
CA GLY A 184 19.37 14.08 31.67
C GLY A 184 20.56 15.03 31.85
N LYS A 185 20.60 16.16 31.12
CA LYS A 185 21.58 17.25 31.28
C LYS A 185 20.98 18.41 32.02
#